data_ec6e076cf8e7b58ad14e1c928b8042ad
#
_entry.id   ec6e076cf8e7b58ad14e1c928b8042ad
#
_cell.length_a   1.000
_cell.length_b   1.000
_cell.length_c   1.000
_cell.angle_alpha   90.00
_cell.angle_beta   90.00
_cell.angle_gamma   90.00
#
_symmetry.space_group_name_H-M   'P 1'
#
loop_
_entity.id
_entity.type
_entity.pdbx_description
1 polymer ?
#
loop_
_entity_poly.entity_id
_entity_poly.type
_entity_poly.pdbx_seq_one_letter_code
_entity_poly.pdbx_strand_id
1 'polypeptide(L)' 'LAEAKVLANRELDKYGKSDYYKNLINRAKTVEGVNSLISHILAAKP' A
#
# COMPACT_ATOMS: atom_id res chain seq x y z
N LEU A 1 10.50 6.05 5.09
CA LEU A 1 9.09 5.71 5.30
C LEU A 1 8.16 6.49 4.38
N ALA A 2 8.38 7.79 4.23
CA ALA A 2 7.54 8.60 3.34
C ALA A 2 7.65 8.14 1.89
N GLU A 3 8.86 7.81 1.45
CA GLU A 3 9.05 7.33 0.09
C GLU A 3 8.35 5.99 -0.13
N ALA A 4 8.41 5.13 0.86
CA ALA A 4 7.74 3.83 0.76
C ALA A 4 6.23 4.01 0.61
N LYS A 5 5.66 4.96 1.34
CA LYS A 5 4.23 5.25 1.24
C LYS A 5 3.85 5.81 -0.11
N VAL A 6 4.70 6.68 -0.67
CA VAL A 6 4.45 7.24 -2.00
C VAL A 6 4.46 6.14 -3.04
N LEU A 7 5.45 5.26 -3.00
CA LEU A 7 5.54 4.15 -3.94
C LEU A 7 4.36 3.19 -3.79
N ALA A 8 3.97 2.93 -2.55
CA ALA A 8 2.84 2.04 -2.28
C ALA A 8 1.55 2.62 -2.85
N ASN A 9 1.32 3.92 -2.66
CA ASN A 9 0.13 4.57 -3.21
C ASN A 9 0.12 4.55 -4.73
N ARG A 10 1.29 4.71 -5.35
CA ARG A 10 1.42 4.60 -6.80
C ARG A 10 1.01 3.22 -7.29
N GLU A 11 1.47 2.20 -6.61
CA GLU A 11 1.12 0.82 -6.97
C GLU A 11 -0.38 0.60 -6.87
N LEU A 12 -0.98 1.11 -5.81
CA LEU A 12 -2.42 0.96 -5.63
C LEU A 12 -3.20 1.67 -6.72
N ASP A 13 -2.75 2.87 -7.12
CA ASP A 13 -3.38 3.59 -8.22
C ASP A 13 -3.26 2.81 -9.53
N LYS A 14 -2.09 2.23 -9.75
CA LYS A 14 -1.81 1.47 -10.95
C LYS A 14 -2.76 0.28 -11.10
N TYR A 15 -3.09 -0.36 -9.99
CA TYR A 15 -3.97 -1.51 -9.99
C TYR A 15 -5.43 -1.16 -9.70
N GLY A 16 -5.74 0.13 -9.60
CA GLY A 16 -7.11 0.58 -9.40
C GLY A 16 -7.68 0.24 -8.04
N LYS A 17 -6.84 0.19 -7.02
CA LYS A 17 -7.31 -0.13 -5.67
C LYS A 17 -8.00 1.07 -5.02
N SER A 18 -8.88 0.79 -4.07
CA SER A 18 -9.70 1.81 -3.43
C SER A 18 -8.91 2.65 -2.43
N ASP A 19 -9.53 3.75 -2.01
CA ASP A 19 -8.95 4.63 -1.00
C ASP A 19 -8.78 3.92 0.35
N TYR A 20 -9.57 2.90 0.59
CA TYR A 20 -9.46 2.11 1.81
C TYR A 20 -8.02 1.57 1.97
N TYR A 21 -7.48 1.03 0.89
CA TYR A 21 -6.12 0.49 0.93
C TYR A 21 -5.09 1.60 1.10
N LYS A 22 -5.33 2.75 0.47
CA LYS A 22 -4.42 3.89 0.64
C LYS A 22 -4.39 4.36 2.08
N ASN A 23 -5.53 4.34 2.75
CA ASN A 23 -5.60 4.68 4.16
C ASN A 23 -4.80 3.71 5.00
N LEU A 24 -4.86 2.42 4.70
CA LEU A 24 -4.07 1.42 5.40
C LEU A 24 -2.58 1.69 5.24
N ILE A 25 -2.15 2.02 4.04
CA ILE A 25 -0.74 2.35 3.78
C ILE A 25 -0.32 3.56 4.60
N ASN A 26 -1.15 4.61 4.60
CA ASN A 26 -0.82 5.85 5.30
C ASN A 26 -0.73 5.65 6.82
N ARG A 27 -1.39 4.62 7.36
CA ARG A 27 -1.36 4.31 8.78
C ARG A 27 -0.14 3.50 9.18
N ALA A 28 0.58 2.95 8.23
CA ALA A 28 1.77 2.17 8.53
C ALA A 28 2.84 3.05 9.17
N LYS A 29 3.54 2.52 10.15
CA LYS A 29 4.55 3.26 10.89
C LYS A 29 5.98 2.91 10.48
N THR A 30 6.14 1.87 9.68
CA THR A 30 7.47 1.43 9.25
C THR A 30 7.43 1.06 7.77
N VAL A 31 8.61 1.05 7.15
CA VAL A 31 8.73 0.61 5.76
C VAL A 31 8.30 -0.84 5.62
N GLU A 32 8.68 -1.66 6.59
CA GLU A 32 8.29 -3.07 6.59
C GLU A 32 6.78 -3.23 6.63
N GLY A 33 6.10 -2.38 7.40
CA GLY A 33 4.65 -2.38 7.46
C GLY A 33 4.03 -2.05 6.12
N VAL A 34 4.58 -1.04 5.43
CA VAL A 34 4.11 -0.65 4.10
C VAL A 34 4.28 -1.81 3.12
N ASN A 35 5.47 -2.42 3.12
CA ASN A 35 5.76 -3.52 2.21
C ASN A 35 4.86 -4.73 2.48
N SER A 36 4.62 -5.04 3.73
CA SER A 36 3.74 -6.15 4.10
C SER A 36 2.32 -5.90 3.62
N LEU A 37 1.82 -4.68 3.79
CA LEU A 37 0.48 -4.33 3.34
C LEU A 37 0.35 -4.45 1.82
N ILE A 38 1.34 -3.94 1.09
CA ILE A 38 1.32 -4.01 -0.37
C ILE A 38 1.31 -5.47 -0.84
N SER A 39 2.18 -6.30 -0.26
CA SER A 39 2.23 -7.71 -0.62
C SER A 39 0.89 -8.39 -0.36
N HIS A 40 0.28 -8.08 0.78
CA HIS A 40 -0.99 -8.66 1.16
C HIS A 40 -2.11 -8.22 0.20
N ILE A 41 -2.16 -6.94 -0.10
CA ILE A 41 -3.19 -6.38 -0.97
C ILE A 41 -3.09 -6.96 -2.39
N LEU A 42 -1.89 -7.02 -2.92
CA LEU A 42 -1.70 -7.52 -4.28
C LEU A 42 -1.93 -9.03 -4.37
N ALA A 43 -1.61 -9.74 -3.31
CA ALA A 43 -1.84 -11.19 -3.28
C ALA A 43 -3.34 -11.52 -3.17
N ALA A 44 -4.13 -10.63 -2.63
CA ALA A 44 -5.56 -10.85 -2.41
C ALA A 44 -6.42 -10.54 -3.62
N LYS A 45 -5.83 -10.05 -4.69
CA LYS A 45 -6.64 -9.71 -5.87
C LYS A 45 -7.25 -10.96 -6.48
N PRO A 46 -8.44 -10.84 -7.03
CA PRO A 46 -9.13 -11.98 -7.64
C PRO A 46 -8.44 -12.50 -8.88
#